data_7e190102549e46dd1644ebb422354d7f
#
_entry.id   7e190102549e46dd1644ebb422354d7f
#
_cell.length_a   1.000
_cell.length_b   1.000
_cell.length_c   1.000
_cell.angle_alpha   90.00
_cell.angle_beta   90.00
_cell.angle_gamma   90.00
#
_symmetry.space_group_name_H-M   'P 1'
#
loop_
_entity.id
_entity.type
_entity.pdbx_description
1 polymer ?
#
loop_
_entity_poly.entity_id
_entity_poly.type
_entity_poly.pdbx_seq_one_letter_code
_entity_poly.pdbx_strand_id
1 'polypeptide(L)'
;MLDYSVKEPLAYRMAPRNLDEYVGQEHILGKGKMLRRMIEADRLTSIILFGPPGTGKTALARLIAHTTASGFSKINAVTAGVAEIKRIILDTQNPILNPQGRTVLFVDEIHRFNKLQQDALLPHVEDGTLILIGATTENPFFEVNKALISRSTVLALKPLTSEDILRILAMAIADKERGLGNESLQFVDGALERIADMSNGDARIALRALELASVTTPSDASGTITIDASVVEDCMQKRSIAFDHDGESHYDNISAFIKSMRGSDPDAAVFYLARAIHGGEDIEFLARRILICASEDVGMANPSAITVAMAAYQGIMAVGMPEARILLSQAAIVVATSPKSNSAYLAIDKALKDVEEKRTGDVPMHLRNAPAKGMQDLGYGVGYKYAHDYEGHIVDQQYLPDEMVGTVYYDPTSLGYEQKIAEWLKKRRQN
;
A
#
# COMPACT_ATOMS: atom_id res chain seq x y z
N MET A 1 12.43 48.43 -9.14
CA MET A 1 12.45 47.26 -10.04
C MET A 1 12.21 46.04 -9.18
N LEU A 2 11.04 45.44 -9.27
CA LEU A 2 10.77 44.18 -8.61
C LEU A 2 11.58 43.10 -9.34
N ASP A 3 12.54 42.51 -8.64
CA ASP A 3 13.34 41.41 -9.17
C ASP A 3 12.43 40.15 -9.24
N TYR A 4 11.91 39.86 -10.44
CA TYR A 4 11.12 38.65 -10.75
C TYR A 4 12.02 37.44 -11.04
N SER A 5 13.16 37.32 -10.34
CA SER A 5 13.83 36.02 -10.33
C SER A 5 12.94 35.03 -9.62
N VAL A 6 12.44 34.02 -10.35
CA VAL A 6 11.67 32.93 -9.80
C VAL A 6 12.57 32.22 -8.79
N LYS A 7 12.44 32.54 -7.50
CA LYS A 7 13.16 31.84 -6.44
C LYS A 7 12.64 30.42 -6.40
N GLU A 8 13.54 29.46 -6.35
CA GLU A 8 13.17 28.07 -6.12
C GLU A 8 12.33 27.93 -4.82
N PRO A 9 11.35 27.01 -4.77
CA PRO A 9 10.51 26.82 -3.58
C PRO A 9 11.33 26.63 -2.30
N LEU A 10 10.86 27.17 -1.19
CA LEU A 10 11.55 27.11 0.11
C LEU A 10 11.92 25.66 0.51
N ALA A 11 11.04 24.70 0.25
CA ALA A 11 11.30 23.29 0.50
C ALA A 11 12.50 22.74 -0.31
N TYR A 12 12.78 23.29 -1.47
CA TYR A 12 13.95 22.93 -2.28
C TYR A 12 15.22 23.60 -1.78
N ARG A 13 15.15 24.90 -1.46
CA ARG A 13 16.27 25.70 -0.95
C ARG A 13 16.75 25.20 0.41
N MET A 14 15.82 24.76 1.28
CA MET A 14 16.09 24.26 2.61
C MET A 14 16.48 22.78 2.66
N ALA A 15 16.76 22.14 1.52
CA ALA A 15 17.30 20.79 1.51
C ALA A 15 18.61 20.71 2.33
N PRO A 16 18.78 19.70 3.21
CA PRO A 16 19.96 19.58 4.07
C PRO A 16 21.23 19.42 3.24
N ARG A 17 22.29 20.14 3.62
CA ARG A 17 23.62 20.12 2.96
C ARG A 17 24.57 19.12 3.59
N ASN A 18 24.31 18.72 4.83
CA ASN A 18 25.11 17.75 5.59
C ASN A 18 24.21 16.93 6.53
N LEU A 19 24.78 15.87 7.13
CA LEU A 19 24.05 14.97 8.02
C LEU A 19 23.52 15.65 9.29
N ASP A 20 24.15 16.73 9.74
CA ASP A 20 23.76 17.42 10.96
C ASP A 20 22.59 18.40 10.73
N GLU A 21 22.39 18.82 9.46
CA GLU A 21 21.20 19.57 9.04
C GLU A 21 19.99 18.65 8.77
N TYR A 22 20.21 17.33 8.66
CA TYR A 22 19.13 16.39 8.38
C TYR A 22 18.34 16.10 9.66
N VAL A 23 17.11 16.59 9.74
CA VAL A 23 16.24 16.48 10.89
C VAL A 23 15.42 15.19 10.83
N GLY A 24 15.29 14.51 11.97
CA GLY A 24 14.54 13.28 12.12
C GLY A 24 15.28 12.03 11.63
N GLN A 25 14.60 10.90 11.64
CA GLN A 25 15.10 9.59 11.21
C GLN A 25 16.29 9.08 12.04
N GLU A 26 16.37 9.41 13.33
CA GLU A 26 17.47 9.01 14.24
C GLU A 26 17.65 7.48 14.29
N HIS A 27 16.60 6.70 14.03
CA HIS A 27 16.65 5.24 14.05
C HIS A 27 17.55 4.68 12.91
N ILE A 28 17.77 5.42 11.82
CA ILE A 28 18.63 5.02 10.69
C ILE A 28 19.85 5.92 10.50
N LEU A 29 19.75 7.22 10.87
CA LEU A 29 20.81 8.24 10.66
C LEU A 29 21.44 8.74 11.97
N GLY A 30 20.95 8.32 13.13
CA GLY A 30 21.54 8.70 14.42
C GLY A 30 23.03 8.30 14.52
N LYS A 31 23.77 8.92 15.44
CA LYS A 31 25.19 8.62 15.66
C LYS A 31 25.41 7.12 15.88
N GLY A 32 26.35 6.53 15.11
CA GLY A 32 26.66 5.11 15.17
C GLY A 32 25.71 4.17 14.42
N LYS A 33 24.64 4.66 13.80
CA LYS A 33 23.75 3.86 12.97
C LYS A 33 24.42 3.44 11.66
N MET A 34 23.96 2.32 11.11
CA MET A 34 24.57 1.69 9.93
C MET A 34 24.65 2.65 8.74
N LEU A 35 23.55 3.28 8.34
CA LEU A 35 23.54 4.17 7.18
C LEU A 35 24.47 5.37 7.36
N ARG A 36 24.46 6.01 8.54
CA ARG A 36 25.38 7.11 8.85
C ARG A 36 26.85 6.67 8.70
N ARG A 37 27.22 5.53 9.25
CA ARG A 37 28.58 4.99 9.12
C ARG A 37 28.97 4.68 7.67
N MET A 38 28.03 4.18 6.85
CA MET A 38 28.26 3.91 5.44
C MET A 38 28.53 5.18 4.64
N ILE A 39 27.78 6.26 4.95
CA ILE A 39 27.96 7.58 4.33
C ILE A 39 29.30 8.19 4.75
N GLU A 40 29.58 8.23 6.06
CA GLU A 40 30.83 8.80 6.61
C GLU A 40 32.08 8.05 6.13
N ALA A 41 31.98 6.74 5.87
CA ALA A 41 33.09 5.93 5.39
C ALA A 41 33.21 5.86 3.84
N ASP A 42 32.35 6.53 3.11
CA ASP A 42 32.20 6.41 1.63
C ASP A 42 32.11 4.95 1.14
N ARG A 43 31.40 4.12 1.90
CA ARG A 43 31.19 2.69 1.61
C ARG A 43 29.70 2.38 1.47
N LEU A 44 29.08 3.10 0.55
CA LEU A 44 27.67 2.93 0.28
C LEU A 44 27.41 1.62 -0.48
N THR A 45 26.37 0.90 -0.07
CA THR A 45 25.76 -0.20 -0.83
C THR A 45 24.39 0.24 -1.32
N SER A 46 23.79 -0.52 -2.22
CA SER A 46 22.44 -0.20 -2.69
C SER A 46 21.42 -0.20 -1.56
N ILE A 47 20.53 0.79 -1.54
CA ILE A 47 19.49 0.97 -0.53
C ILE A 47 18.14 1.27 -1.19
N ILE A 48 17.09 0.87 -0.52
CA ILE A 48 15.71 1.25 -0.87
C ILE A 48 15.11 1.98 0.30
N LEU A 49 14.77 3.25 0.08
CA LEU A 49 14.14 4.15 1.04
C LEU A 49 12.63 4.09 0.84
N PHE A 50 11.87 3.63 1.81
CA PHE A 50 10.42 3.65 1.71
C PHE A 50 9.80 4.36 2.90
N GLY A 51 8.60 4.91 2.71
CA GLY A 51 7.85 5.62 3.74
C GLY A 51 7.03 6.77 3.19
N PRO A 52 6.22 7.43 4.02
CA PRO A 52 5.28 8.48 3.60
C PRO A 52 5.94 9.63 2.83
N PRO A 53 5.16 10.39 2.05
CA PRO A 53 5.63 11.60 1.40
C PRO A 53 6.21 12.61 2.41
N GLY A 54 7.16 13.43 1.99
CA GLY A 54 7.73 14.52 2.82
C GLY A 54 8.64 14.11 3.95
N THR A 55 8.94 12.82 4.12
CA THR A 55 9.84 12.29 5.17
C THR A 55 11.33 12.47 4.90
N GLY A 56 11.69 13.06 3.74
CA GLY A 56 13.07 13.39 3.40
C GLY A 56 13.79 12.39 2.48
N LYS A 57 13.14 11.40 1.86
CA LYS A 57 13.77 10.40 0.97
C LYS A 57 14.66 11.02 -0.11
N THR A 58 14.11 11.98 -0.88
CA THR A 58 14.85 12.67 -1.94
C THR A 58 15.96 13.56 -1.38
N ALA A 59 15.72 14.19 -0.22
CA ALA A 59 16.72 15.02 0.46
C ALA A 59 17.91 14.16 0.93
N LEU A 60 17.64 12.99 1.50
CA LEU A 60 18.66 12.03 1.90
C LEU A 60 19.48 11.51 0.73
N ALA A 61 18.84 11.19 -0.39
CA ALA A 61 19.56 10.74 -1.58
C ALA A 61 20.50 11.82 -2.14
N ARG A 62 20.07 13.09 -2.15
CA ARG A 62 20.93 14.21 -2.53
C ARG A 62 22.09 14.41 -1.57
N LEU A 63 21.82 14.34 -0.27
CA LEU A 63 22.84 14.44 0.76
C LEU A 63 23.91 13.36 0.60
N ILE A 64 23.51 12.12 0.38
CA ILE A 64 24.42 11.01 0.10
C ILE A 64 25.27 11.31 -1.13
N ALA A 65 24.65 11.81 -2.20
CA ALA A 65 25.34 12.15 -3.43
C ALA A 65 26.42 13.23 -3.25
N HIS A 66 26.16 14.22 -2.41
CA HIS A 66 27.11 15.30 -2.12
C HIS A 66 28.24 14.87 -1.18
N THR A 67 27.99 13.86 -0.36
CA THR A 67 28.97 13.38 0.64
C THR A 67 29.90 12.31 0.07
N THR A 68 29.46 11.59 -0.98
CA THR A 68 30.24 10.50 -1.58
C THR A 68 31.03 10.99 -2.79
N ALA A 69 32.19 10.39 -3.05
CA ALA A 69 33.03 10.73 -4.20
C ALA A 69 32.53 10.09 -5.52
N SER A 70 31.41 9.34 -5.49
CA SER A 70 30.84 8.68 -6.67
C SER A 70 30.09 9.64 -7.58
N GLY A 71 30.00 9.34 -8.88
CA GLY A 71 29.11 10.04 -9.78
C GLY A 71 27.66 9.97 -9.28
N PHE A 72 26.82 10.96 -9.61
CA PHE A 72 25.41 10.97 -9.23
C PHE A 72 24.51 11.18 -10.44
N SER A 73 23.51 10.32 -10.57
CA SER A 73 22.44 10.47 -11.56
C SER A 73 21.07 10.31 -10.88
N LYS A 74 20.13 11.15 -11.27
CA LYS A 74 18.74 11.09 -10.79
C LYS A 74 17.81 10.79 -11.94
N ILE A 75 16.91 9.83 -11.77
CA ILE A 75 15.82 9.56 -12.69
C ILE A 75 14.50 9.48 -11.91
N ASN A 76 13.41 9.79 -12.60
CA ASN A 76 12.06 9.58 -12.09
C ASN A 76 11.45 8.40 -12.82
N ALA A 77 11.01 7.39 -12.08
CA ALA A 77 10.49 6.15 -12.66
C ALA A 77 9.20 6.34 -13.49
N VAL A 78 8.46 7.42 -13.26
CA VAL A 78 7.24 7.75 -14.04
C VAL A 78 7.58 8.15 -15.46
N THR A 79 8.70 8.84 -15.68
CA THR A 79 9.07 9.42 -17.00
C THR A 79 10.23 8.70 -17.68
N ALA A 80 11.08 8.01 -16.91
CA ALA A 80 12.30 7.40 -17.42
C ALA A 80 12.03 6.11 -18.19
N GLY A 81 12.67 5.95 -19.36
CA GLY A 81 12.65 4.73 -20.15
C GLY A 81 13.92 3.87 -19.98
N VAL A 82 13.90 2.63 -20.47
CA VAL A 82 15.07 1.73 -20.50
C VAL A 82 16.28 2.37 -21.22
N ALA A 83 16.04 3.20 -22.23
CA ALA A 83 17.06 3.91 -22.95
C ALA A 83 17.86 4.88 -22.07
N GLU A 84 17.19 5.56 -21.15
CA GLU A 84 17.82 6.49 -20.20
C GLU A 84 18.68 5.72 -19.18
N ILE A 85 18.18 4.60 -18.66
CA ILE A 85 18.95 3.69 -17.78
C ILE A 85 20.25 3.24 -18.49
N LYS A 86 20.15 2.79 -19.75
CA LYS A 86 21.30 2.37 -20.55
C LYS A 86 22.30 3.50 -20.78
N ARG A 87 21.83 4.71 -21.01
CA ARG A 87 22.71 5.89 -21.17
C ARG A 87 23.50 6.14 -19.88
N ILE A 88 22.85 6.14 -18.72
CA ILE A 88 23.55 6.34 -17.44
C ILE A 88 24.60 5.26 -17.20
N ILE A 89 24.30 4.00 -17.55
CA ILE A 89 25.26 2.90 -17.46
C ILE A 89 26.50 3.15 -18.35
N LEU A 90 26.28 3.58 -19.59
CA LEU A 90 27.37 3.92 -20.53
C LEU A 90 28.21 5.11 -20.02
N ASP A 91 27.55 6.15 -19.51
CA ASP A 91 28.23 7.31 -18.93
C ASP A 91 29.05 6.92 -17.69
N THR A 92 28.54 5.98 -16.87
CA THR A 92 29.25 5.44 -15.69
C THR A 92 30.51 4.67 -16.08
N GLN A 93 30.45 3.92 -17.17
CA GLN A 93 31.57 3.12 -17.67
C GLN A 93 32.62 3.95 -18.46
N ASN A 94 32.31 5.21 -18.75
CA ASN A 94 33.22 6.09 -19.46
C ASN A 94 34.25 6.72 -18.48
N PRO A 95 35.55 6.38 -18.59
CA PRO A 95 36.57 6.89 -17.66
C PRO A 95 36.78 8.40 -17.69
N ILE A 96 36.40 9.05 -18.78
CA ILE A 96 36.48 10.53 -18.92
C ILE A 96 35.37 11.20 -18.13
N LEU A 97 34.13 10.67 -18.19
CA LEU A 97 32.96 11.21 -17.52
C LEU A 97 32.90 10.78 -16.04
N ASN A 98 33.39 9.57 -15.75
CA ASN A 98 33.37 8.99 -14.42
C ASN A 98 34.68 8.25 -14.10
N PRO A 99 35.71 9.00 -13.64
CA PRO A 99 37.03 8.40 -13.34
C PRO A 99 36.99 7.31 -12.26
N GLN A 100 35.96 7.29 -11.43
CA GLN A 100 35.78 6.30 -10.35
C GLN A 100 35.06 5.01 -10.80
N GLY A 101 34.47 5.03 -12.00
CA GLY A 101 33.81 3.86 -12.59
C GLY A 101 32.55 3.40 -11.86
N ARG A 102 32.01 4.18 -10.91
CA ARG A 102 30.77 3.89 -10.18
C ARG A 102 29.90 5.13 -10.03
N THR A 103 28.58 4.92 -10.08
CA THR A 103 27.59 5.99 -9.98
C THR A 103 26.53 5.63 -8.94
N VAL A 104 26.18 6.58 -8.09
CA VAL A 104 24.96 6.54 -7.28
C VAL A 104 23.79 6.90 -8.18
N LEU A 105 22.93 5.93 -8.46
CA LEU A 105 21.71 6.13 -9.23
C LEU A 105 20.54 6.27 -8.28
N PHE A 106 19.99 7.48 -8.17
CA PHE A 106 18.75 7.73 -7.45
C PHE A 106 17.54 7.56 -8.37
N VAL A 107 16.68 6.60 -8.01
CA VAL A 107 15.41 6.32 -8.71
C VAL A 107 14.26 6.75 -7.81
N ASP A 108 13.62 7.87 -8.18
CA ASP A 108 12.42 8.36 -7.48
C ASP A 108 11.19 7.57 -7.95
N GLU A 109 10.34 7.16 -7.00
CA GLU A 109 9.15 6.32 -7.21
C GLU A 109 9.47 4.98 -7.93
N ILE A 110 10.48 4.24 -7.43
CA ILE A 110 11.00 3.02 -8.07
C ILE A 110 9.92 1.95 -8.32
N HIS A 111 8.83 1.95 -7.55
CA HIS A 111 7.68 1.05 -7.74
C HIS A 111 6.96 1.26 -9.10
N ARG A 112 7.13 2.43 -9.73
CA ARG A 112 6.58 2.74 -11.07
C ARG A 112 7.40 2.10 -12.21
N PHE A 113 8.58 1.58 -11.94
CA PHE A 113 9.34 0.82 -12.93
C PHE A 113 8.68 -0.53 -13.20
N ASN A 114 8.47 -0.84 -14.48
CA ASN A 114 8.07 -2.17 -14.89
C ASN A 114 9.23 -3.19 -14.72
N LYS A 115 8.91 -4.47 -14.83
CA LYS A 115 9.88 -5.55 -14.64
C LYS A 115 11.12 -5.42 -15.53
N LEU A 116 10.96 -5.02 -16.80
CA LEU A 116 12.09 -4.85 -17.75
C LEU A 116 13.03 -3.73 -17.31
N GLN A 117 12.51 -2.64 -16.77
CA GLN A 117 13.32 -1.52 -16.27
C GLN A 117 14.08 -1.92 -14.99
N GLN A 118 13.42 -2.64 -14.08
CA GLN A 118 14.05 -3.14 -12.87
C GLN A 118 15.11 -4.21 -13.19
N ASP A 119 14.84 -5.12 -14.13
CA ASP A 119 15.79 -6.16 -14.55
C ASP A 119 17.02 -5.55 -15.26
N ALA A 120 16.88 -4.41 -15.95
CA ALA A 120 17.99 -3.70 -16.57
C ALA A 120 19.02 -3.13 -15.55
N LEU A 121 18.60 -2.91 -14.30
CA LEU A 121 19.48 -2.44 -13.23
C LEU A 121 20.29 -3.57 -12.59
N LEU A 122 19.75 -4.79 -12.57
CA LEU A 122 20.30 -5.92 -11.79
C LEU A 122 21.78 -6.20 -12.04
N PRO A 123 22.28 -6.37 -13.29
CA PRO A 123 23.68 -6.68 -13.54
C PRO A 123 24.63 -5.62 -12.96
N HIS A 124 24.23 -4.35 -13.04
CA HIS A 124 25.03 -3.20 -12.64
C HIS A 124 24.99 -2.90 -11.14
N VAL A 125 23.93 -3.37 -10.47
CA VAL A 125 23.83 -3.38 -9.00
C VAL A 125 24.66 -4.56 -8.43
N GLU A 126 24.70 -5.69 -9.14
CA GLU A 126 25.49 -6.86 -8.75
C GLU A 126 27.01 -6.64 -8.85
N ASP A 127 27.47 -6.04 -9.94
CA ASP A 127 28.87 -5.76 -10.17
C ASP A 127 29.39 -4.49 -9.45
N GLY A 128 28.48 -3.71 -8.84
CA GLY A 128 28.81 -2.49 -8.11
C GLY A 128 29.08 -1.26 -8.99
N THR A 129 28.88 -1.35 -10.31
CA THR A 129 28.94 -0.21 -11.24
C THR A 129 27.90 0.85 -10.87
N LEU A 130 26.68 0.40 -10.50
CA LEU A 130 25.61 1.25 -9.97
C LEU A 130 25.38 0.97 -8.49
N ILE A 131 25.38 2.04 -7.68
CA ILE A 131 24.87 2.03 -6.32
C ILE A 131 23.43 2.56 -6.39
N LEU A 132 22.46 1.67 -6.27
CA LEU A 132 21.06 2.05 -6.37
C LEU A 132 20.56 2.69 -5.07
N ILE A 133 19.97 3.87 -5.17
CA ILE A 133 19.11 4.45 -4.12
C ILE A 133 17.70 4.52 -4.67
N GLY A 134 16.88 3.53 -4.40
CA GLY A 134 15.46 3.53 -4.75
C GLY A 134 14.64 4.29 -3.69
N ALA A 135 13.76 5.20 -4.10
CA ALA A 135 12.79 5.82 -3.20
C ALA A 135 11.37 5.39 -3.60
N THR A 136 10.54 5.10 -2.62
CA THR A 136 9.14 4.73 -2.84
C THR A 136 8.27 5.13 -1.66
N THR A 137 7.00 5.39 -1.92
CA THR A 137 5.95 5.54 -0.92
C THR A 137 5.26 4.20 -0.60
N GLU A 138 5.43 3.20 -1.48
CA GLU A 138 4.80 1.89 -1.38
C GLU A 138 5.73 0.88 -0.73
N ASN A 139 5.15 -0.21 -0.19
CA ASN A 139 5.93 -1.29 0.42
C ASN A 139 6.79 -2.01 -0.65
N PRO A 140 8.12 -1.87 -0.60
CA PRO A 140 9.00 -2.38 -1.64
C PRO A 140 8.97 -3.91 -1.79
N PHE A 141 8.57 -4.64 -0.77
CA PHE A 141 8.49 -6.11 -0.83
C PHE A 141 7.39 -6.63 -1.77
N PHE A 142 6.41 -5.78 -2.13
CA PHE A 142 5.36 -6.12 -3.09
C PHE A 142 5.67 -5.62 -4.50
N GLU A 143 6.27 -4.43 -4.62
CA GLU A 143 6.36 -3.69 -5.87
C GLU A 143 7.76 -3.75 -6.52
N VAL A 144 8.81 -3.98 -5.72
CA VAL A 144 10.18 -4.05 -6.24
C VAL A 144 10.59 -5.51 -6.44
N ASN A 145 11.28 -5.78 -7.55
CA ASN A 145 11.79 -7.11 -7.89
C ASN A 145 12.60 -7.70 -6.72
N LYS A 146 12.27 -8.95 -6.35
CA LYS A 146 12.92 -9.69 -5.26
C LYS A 146 14.45 -9.76 -5.41
N ALA A 147 14.95 -9.77 -6.64
CA ALA A 147 16.38 -9.79 -6.90
C ALA A 147 17.04 -8.45 -6.55
N LEU A 148 16.39 -7.29 -6.78
CA LEU A 148 16.89 -5.99 -6.32
C LEU A 148 16.79 -5.86 -4.81
N ILE A 149 15.69 -6.32 -4.19
CA ILE A 149 15.51 -6.32 -2.73
C ILE A 149 16.64 -7.11 -2.05
N SER A 150 16.96 -8.31 -2.56
CA SER A 150 18.00 -9.17 -1.95
C SER A 150 19.41 -8.56 -2.01
N ARG A 151 19.63 -7.56 -2.88
CA ARG A 151 20.92 -6.85 -3.09
C ARG A 151 20.94 -5.45 -2.51
N SER A 152 19.84 -5.05 -1.86
CA SER A 152 19.68 -3.72 -1.31
C SER A 152 19.32 -3.77 0.18
N THR A 153 19.73 -2.77 0.92
CA THR A 153 19.25 -2.59 2.29
C THR A 153 17.96 -1.78 2.26
N VAL A 154 16.87 -2.36 2.75
CA VAL A 154 15.58 -1.67 2.83
C VAL A 154 15.51 -0.87 4.13
N LEU A 155 15.25 0.43 4.02
CA LEU A 155 15.20 1.37 5.15
C LEU A 155 13.86 2.10 5.18
N ALA A 156 13.13 1.93 6.28
CA ALA A 156 11.86 2.60 6.51
C ALA A 156 12.08 4.00 7.09
N LEU A 157 11.58 5.03 6.41
CA LEU A 157 11.49 6.38 6.94
C LEU A 157 10.13 6.57 7.61
N LYS A 158 10.14 7.12 8.83
CA LYS A 158 8.94 7.42 9.60
C LYS A 158 8.44 8.82 9.28
N PRO A 159 7.14 9.11 9.45
CA PRO A 159 6.65 10.48 9.49
C PRO A 159 7.49 11.32 10.46
N LEU A 160 7.74 12.57 10.10
CA LEU A 160 8.42 13.49 11.02
C LEU A 160 7.48 13.84 12.17
N THR A 161 8.03 13.97 13.36
CA THR A 161 7.26 14.44 14.52
C THR A 161 6.96 15.92 14.42
N SER A 162 5.97 16.44 15.17
CA SER A 162 5.72 17.89 15.24
C SER A 162 6.97 18.65 15.70
N GLU A 163 7.78 18.08 16.59
CA GLU A 163 9.05 18.66 17.04
C GLU A 163 10.08 18.73 15.91
N ASP A 164 10.18 17.68 15.07
CA ASP A 164 11.05 17.69 13.90
C ASP A 164 10.64 18.76 12.90
N ILE A 165 9.34 18.89 12.64
CA ILE A 165 8.80 19.92 11.75
C ILE A 165 9.10 21.32 12.31
N LEU A 166 8.88 21.55 13.61
CA LEU A 166 9.21 22.83 14.25
C LEU A 166 10.70 23.17 14.12
N ARG A 167 11.58 22.18 14.26
CA ARG A 167 13.03 22.40 14.03
C ARG A 167 13.32 22.79 12.59
N ILE A 168 12.71 22.14 11.60
CA ILE A 168 12.86 22.49 10.18
C ILE A 168 12.34 23.90 9.91
N LEU A 169 11.18 24.27 10.44
CA LEU A 169 10.62 25.62 10.32
C LEU A 169 11.54 26.67 10.96
N ALA A 170 12.05 26.41 12.15
CA ALA A 170 12.98 27.31 12.84
C ALA A 170 14.29 27.52 12.04
N MET A 171 14.82 26.44 11.44
CA MET A 171 15.98 26.54 10.56
C MET A 171 15.67 27.42 9.32
N ALA A 172 14.50 27.27 8.72
CA ALA A 172 14.08 28.04 7.56
C ALA A 172 13.86 29.52 7.88
N ILE A 173 13.33 29.84 9.06
CA ILE A 173 13.14 31.22 9.54
C ILE A 173 14.48 31.89 9.86
N ALA A 174 15.45 31.14 10.40
CA ALA A 174 16.74 31.68 10.79
C ALA A 174 17.74 31.83 9.62
N ASP A 175 17.62 31.01 8.56
CA ASP A 175 18.58 30.98 7.46
C ASP A 175 18.40 32.21 6.53
N LYS A 176 19.43 33.10 6.51
CA LYS A 176 19.42 34.30 5.68
C LYS A 176 19.77 34.07 4.22
N GLU A 177 20.43 32.95 3.90
CA GLU A 177 20.87 32.65 2.55
C GLU A 177 19.78 31.89 1.76
N ARG A 178 19.23 30.83 2.36
CA ARG A 178 18.30 29.92 1.72
C ARG A 178 16.86 30.09 2.18
N GLY A 179 16.69 30.56 3.42
CA GLY A 179 15.41 30.67 4.10
C GLY A 179 14.77 32.03 4.03
N LEU A 180 14.13 32.39 5.12
CA LEU A 180 13.36 33.61 5.32
C LEU A 180 14.04 34.58 6.32
N GLY A 181 15.31 34.36 6.70
CA GLY A 181 16.00 35.08 7.75
C GLY A 181 16.28 36.56 7.43
N ASN A 182 15.96 37.05 6.24
CA ASN A 182 15.99 38.46 5.88
C ASN A 182 14.62 39.16 6.00
N GLU A 183 13.56 38.39 6.32
CA GLU A 183 12.21 38.89 6.51
C GLU A 183 11.95 39.10 8.02
N SER A 184 11.24 40.18 8.38
CA SER A 184 10.83 40.41 9.78
C SER A 184 9.54 39.67 10.05
N LEU A 185 9.63 38.36 10.43
CA LEU A 185 8.49 37.53 10.69
C LEU A 185 8.20 37.50 12.19
N GLN A 186 6.94 37.71 12.56
CA GLN A 186 6.41 37.54 13.90
C GLN A 186 5.29 36.49 13.86
N PHE A 187 5.40 35.47 14.70
CA PHE A 187 4.37 34.44 14.84
C PHE A 187 3.57 34.69 16.11
N VAL A 188 2.25 34.70 16.00
CA VAL A 188 1.33 34.76 17.12
C VAL A 188 1.22 33.37 17.75
N ASP A 189 0.95 33.30 19.04
CA ASP A 189 0.95 32.08 19.86
C ASP A 189 0.29 30.89 19.15
N GLY A 190 1.06 29.83 18.97
CA GLY A 190 0.62 28.57 18.38
C GLY A 190 0.60 28.52 16.85
N ALA A 191 1.00 29.57 16.10
CA ALA A 191 0.96 29.55 14.65
C ALA A 191 1.95 28.55 14.03
N LEU A 192 3.17 28.44 14.55
CA LEU A 192 4.16 27.46 14.08
C LEU A 192 3.77 26.03 14.46
N GLU A 193 3.28 25.84 15.67
CA GLU A 193 2.74 24.55 16.15
C GLU A 193 1.58 24.09 15.27
N ARG A 194 0.72 25.03 14.86
CA ARG A 194 -0.39 24.76 13.94
C ARG A 194 0.11 24.28 12.57
N ILE A 195 1.14 24.91 11.99
CA ILE A 195 1.78 24.44 10.76
C ILE A 195 2.33 23.03 10.96
N ALA A 196 3.04 22.78 12.04
CA ALA A 196 3.64 21.49 12.34
C ALA A 196 2.59 20.37 12.45
N ASP A 197 1.52 20.60 13.19
CA ASP A 197 0.45 19.61 13.39
C ASP A 197 -0.33 19.36 12.09
N MET A 198 -0.71 20.42 11.37
CA MET A 198 -1.45 20.29 10.12
C MET A 198 -0.64 19.70 8.97
N SER A 199 0.70 19.76 9.01
CA SER A 199 1.57 19.15 8.01
C SER A 199 1.59 17.62 8.08
N ASN A 200 1.15 17.02 9.19
CA ASN A 200 1.09 15.59 9.43
C ASN A 200 2.43 14.86 9.11
N GLY A 201 3.55 15.47 9.48
CA GLY A 201 4.89 14.92 9.28
C GLY A 201 5.47 15.08 7.87
N ASP A 202 4.84 15.89 7.01
CA ASP A 202 5.37 16.24 5.67
C ASP A 202 6.06 17.62 5.72
N ALA A 203 7.41 17.62 5.71
CA ALA A 203 8.21 18.84 5.74
C ALA A 203 7.99 19.76 4.51
N ARG A 204 7.63 19.20 3.33
CA ARG A 204 7.38 20.01 2.12
C ARG A 204 6.12 20.82 2.27
N ILE A 205 5.08 20.24 2.89
CA ILE A 205 3.82 20.93 3.19
C ILE A 205 4.07 22.04 4.19
N ALA A 206 4.80 21.76 5.28
CA ALA A 206 5.11 22.72 6.32
C ALA A 206 5.90 23.93 5.76
N LEU A 207 6.98 23.68 5.01
CA LEU A 207 7.80 24.73 4.39
C LEU A 207 7.03 25.53 3.34
N ARG A 208 6.17 24.86 2.54
CA ARG A 208 5.31 25.56 1.58
C ARG A 208 4.30 26.48 2.27
N ALA A 209 3.68 26.01 3.36
CA ALA A 209 2.74 26.83 4.13
C ALA A 209 3.43 28.05 4.74
N LEU A 210 4.62 27.86 5.31
CA LEU A 210 5.44 28.96 5.84
C LEU A 210 5.79 29.97 4.74
N GLU A 211 6.25 29.52 3.58
CA GLU A 211 6.59 30.38 2.43
C GLU A 211 5.36 31.16 1.93
N LEU A 212 4.22 30.47 1.80
CA LEU A 212 2.98 31.10 1.36
C LEU A 212 2.50 32.15 2.37
N ALA A 213 2.53 31.84 3.66
CA ALA A 213 2.17 32.79 4.71
C ALA A 213 3.07 34.04 4.71
N SER A 214 4.38 33.87 4.52
CA SER A 214 5.31 35.01 4.47
C SER A 214 5.09 35.90 3.24
N VAL A 215 4.75 35.34 2.08
CA VAL A 215 4.58 36.06 0.82
C VAL A 215 3.22 36.75 0.71
N THR A 216 2.17 36.13 1.30
CA THR A 216 0.78 36.62 1.13
C THR A 216 0.32 37.56 2.24
N THR A 217 0.98 37.56 3.40
CA THR A 217 0.61 38.42 4.53
C THR A 217 1.26 39.81 4.36
N PRO A 218 0.47 40.91 4.38
CA PRO A 218 1.02 42.26 4.30
C PRO A 218 1.87 42.56 5.54
N SER A 219 3.00 43.28 5.33
CA SER A 219 3.77 43.82 6.43
C SER A 219 3.08 45.05 7.03
N ASP A 220 3.28 45.27 8.30
CA ASP A 220 2.86 46.50 8.99
C ASP A 220 3.74 47.72 8.64
N ALA A 221 3.47 48.87 9.26
CA ALA A 221 4.23 50.12 9.05
C ALA A 221 5.72 49.99 9.47
N SER A 222 6.08 49.01 10.31
CA SER A 222 7.45 48.72 10.71
C SER A 222 8.16 47.71 9.79
N GLY A 223 7.45 47.18 8.80
CA GLY A 223 7.95 46.14 7.89
C GLY A 223 7.84 44.73 8.48
N THR A 224 7.12 44.56 9.59
CA THR A 224 6.92 43.24 10.25
C THR A 224 5.72 42.51 9.66
N ILE A 225 5.89 41.24 9.32
CA ILE A 225 4.85 40.35 8.84
C ILE A 225 4.37 39.51 10.03
N THR A 226 3.12 39.70 10.46
CA THR A 226 2.53 38.95 11.59
C THR A 226 1.68 37.79 11.05
N ILE A 227 2.08 36.57 11.41
CA ILE A 227 1.41 35.32 11.00
C ILE A 227 0.68 34.75 12.21
N ASP A 228 -0.64 34.64 12.11
CA ASP A 228 -1.52 34.06 13.14
C ASP A 228 -2.13 32.74 12.66
N ALA A 229 -2.94 32.11 13.52
CA ALA A 229 -3.59 30.85 13.22
C ALA A 229 -4.54 30.91 12.01
N SER A 230 -5.19 32.05 11.76
CA SER A 230 -6.11 32.23 10.63
C SER A 230 -5.33 32.24 9.30
N VAL A 231 -4.21 32.96 9.26
CA VAL A 231 -3.31 32.96 8.09
C VAL A 231 -2.79 31.54 7.81
N VAL A 232 -2.41 30.81 8.87
CA VAL A 232 -1.94 29.42 8.72
C VAL A 232 -3.06 28.53 8.13
N GLU A 233 -4.28 28.61 8.64
CA GLU A 233 -5.42 27.82 8.14
C GLU A 233 -5.72 28.10 6.67
N ASP A 234 -5.66 29.36 6.25
CA ASP A 234 -5.84 29.75 4.85
C ASP A 234 -4.71 29.20 3.96
N CYS A 235 -3.46 29.28 4.42
CA CYS A 235 -2.29 28.80 3.67
C CYS A 235 -2.22 27.28 3.59
N MET A 236 -2.72 26.58 4.61
CA MET A 236 -2.74 25.11 4.66
C MET A 236 -3.86 24.52 3.80
N GLN A 237 -4.84 25.32 3.35
CA GLN A 237 -6.08 24.89 2.66
C GLN A 237 -6.62 23.57 3.22
N LYS A 238 -7.90 23.47 3.56
CA LYS A 238 -8.49 22.22 4.06
C LYS A 238 -7.99 21.05 3.22
N ARG A 239 -7.05 20.30 3.78
CA ARG A 239 -6.57 19.09 3.17
C ARG A 239 -7.77 18.16 3.05
N SER A 240 -8.20 17.83 1.83
CA SER A 240 -8.62 16.46 1.64
C SER A 240 -7.45 15.63 2.16
N ILE A 241 -7.66 14.76 3.12
CA ILE A 241 -6.68 13.75 3.51
C ILE A 241 -6.37 13.07 2.19
N ALA A 242 -5.28 13.48 1.54
CA ALA A 242 -4.79 12.77 0.39
C ALA A 242 -4.34 11.42 0.95
N PHE A 243 -5.23 10.46 0.92
CA PHE A 243 -4.84 9.07 0.91
C PHE A 243 -3.94 8.98 -0.30
N ASP A 244 -2.69 8.65 -0.04
CA ASP A 244 -1.82 8.16 -1.09
C ASP A 244 -2.51 6.87 -1.56
N HIS A 245 -3.14 6.91 -2.73
CA HIS A 245 -3.95 5.81 -3.26
C HIS A 245 -3.14 4.51 -3.36
N ASP A 246 -1.83 4.62 -3.35
CA ASP A 246 -0.87 3.52 -3.50
C ASP A 246 0.08 3.41 -2.28
N GLY A 247 -0.16 4.08 -1.16
CA GLY A 247 0.75 4.12 -0.01
C GLY A 247 0.44 3.09 1.08
N GLU A 248 1.40 2.81 1.97
CA GLU A 248 1.29 1.89 3.12
C GLU A 248 0.06 2.21 4.00
N SER A 249 -0.27 3.50 4.15
CA SER A 249 -1.46 3.98 4.88
C SER A 249 -2.78 3.50 4.25
N HIS A 250 -2.83 3.34 2.92
CA HIS A 250 -3.97 2.79 2.20
C HIS A 250 -4.16 1.31 2.54
N TYR A 251 -3.11 0.50 2.37
CA TYR A 251 -3.15 -0.93 2.68
C TYR A 251 -3.48 -1.20 4.15
N ASP A 252 -2.94 -0.40 5.07
CA ASP A 252 -3.23 -0.52 6.50
C ASP A 252 -4.70 -0.22 6.81
N ASN A 253 -5.26 0.83 6.21
CA ASN A 253 -6.67 1.20 6.42
C ASN A 253 -7.61 0.13 5.86
N ILE A 254 -7.34 -0.38 4.65
CA ILE A 254 -8.13 -1.46 4.03
C ILE A 254 -7.98 -2.76 4.83
N SER A 255 -6.77 -3.07 5.29
CA SER A 255 -6.52 -4.24 6.16
C SER A 255 -7.27 -4.12 7.48
N ALA A 256 -7.29 -2.93 8.11
CA ALA A 256 -8.05 -2.67 9.32
C ALA A 256 -9.56 -2.77 9.08
N PHE A 257 -10.07 -2.24 7.95
CA PHE A 257 -11.47 -2.36 7.54
C PHE A 257 -11.90 -3.83 7.44
N ILE A 258 -11.15 -4.65 6.70
CA ILE A 258 -11.45 -6.09 6.55
C ILE A 258 -11.39 -6.80 7.90
N LYS A 259 -10.34 -6.54 8.70
CA LYS A 259 -10.15 -7.16 10.03
C LYS A 259 -11.25 -6.77 11.00
N SER A 260 -11.79 -5.55 10.92
CA SER A 260 -12.91 -5.11 11.74
C SER A 260 -14.20 -5.86 11.40
N MET A 261 -14.51 -6.03 10.12
CA MET A 261 -15.65 -6.85 9.68
C MET A 261 -15.49 -8.31 10.10
N ARG A 262 -14.30 -8.89 9.92
CA ARG A 262 -13.95 -10.25 10.34
C ARG A 262 -14.02 -10.41 11.86
N GLY A 263 -13.56 -9.42 12.61
CA GLY A 263 -13.56 -9.39 14.08
C GLY A 263 -14.90 -9.05 14.71
N SER A 264 -15.95 -8.82 13.90
CA SER A 264 -17.31 -8.49 14.35
C SER A 264 -17.42 -7.17 15.12
N ASP A 265 -16.63 -6.17 14.73
CA ASP A 265 -16.70 -4.80 15.24
C ASP A 265 -17.31 -3.88 14.17
N PRO A 266 -18.64 -3.59 14.23
CA PRO A 266 -19.30 -2.74 13.25
C PRO A 266 -18.88 -1.27 13.35
N ASP A 267 -18.52 -0.77 14.54
CA ASP A 267 -18.13 0.62 14.74
C ASP A 267 -16.76 0.89 14.10
N ALA A 268 -15.79 0.00 14.33
CA ALA A 268 -14.50 0.06 13.68
C ALA A 268 -14.62 -0.12 12.16
N ALA A 269 -15.48 -1.03 11.69
CA ALA A 269 -15.72 -1.23 10.25
C ALA A 269 -16.26 0.05 9.58
N VAL A 270 -17.26 0.70 10.18
CA VAL A 270 -17.81 1.97 9.66
C VAL A 270 -16.76 3.09 9.73
N PHE A 271 -15.97 3.15 10.79
CA PHE A 271 -14.90 4.16 10.92
C PHE A 271 -13.86 4.04 9.82
N TYR A 272 -13.31 2.83 9.59
CA TYR A 272 -12.31 2.61 8.54
C TYR A 272 -12.89 2.76 7.13
N LEU A 273 -14.16 2.40 6.93
CA LEU A 273 -14.88 2.69 5.69
C LEU A 273 -14.99 4.19 5.43
N ALA A 274 -15.41 4.97 6.44
CA ALA A 274 -15.52 6.43 6.33
C ALA A 274 -14.15 7.06 6.05
N ARG A 275 -13.09 6.55 6.69
CA ARG A 275 -11.72 6.99 6.47
C ARG A 275 -11.25 6.70 5.04
N ALA A 276 -11.60 5.54 4.47
CA ALA A 276 -11.30 5.18 3.09
C ALA A 276 -12.04 6.09 2.10
N ILE A 277 -13.35 6.29 2.29
CA ILE A 277 -14.18 7.18 1.45
C ILE A 277 -13.66 8.62 1.50
N HIS A 278 -13.34 9.13 2.69
CA HIS A 278 -12.79 10.47 2.85
C HIS A 278 -11.44 10.63 2.17
N GLY A 279 -10.64 9.56 2.15
CA GLY A 279 -9.37 9.48 1.44
C GLY A 279 -9.49 9.39 -0.08
N GLY A 280 -10.69 9.27 -0.63
CA GLY A 280 -10.93 9.18 -2.07
C GLY A 280 -10.76 7.78 -2.66
N GLU A 281 -10.86 6.74 -1.79
CA GLU A 281 -10.81 5.35 -2.23
C GLU A 281 -11.91 5.01 -3.23
N ASP A 282 -11.59 4.13 -4.18
CA ASP A 282 -12.55 3.61 -5.14
C ASP A 282 -13.68 2.86 -4.42
N ILE A 283 -14.91 3.40 -4.54
CA ILE A 283 -16.10 2.82 -3.91
C ILE A 283 -16.40 1.40 -4.43
N GLU A 284 -16.06 1.11 -5.67
CA GLU A 284 -16.20 -0.22 -6.25
C GLU A 284 -15.22 -1.20 -5.61
N PHE A 285 -13.97 -0.77 -5.37
CA PHE A 285 -12.99 -1.55 -4.64
C PHE A 285 -13.46 -1.86 -3.21
N LEU A 286 -13.98 -0.86 -2.47
CA LEU A 286 -14.52 -1.06 -1.12
C LEU A 286 -15.68 -2.07 -1.11
N ALA A 287 -16.59 -1.97 -2.08
CA ALA A 287 -17.69 -2.91 -2.21
C ALA A 287 -17.22 -4.34 -2.52
N ARG A 288 -16.19 -4.49 -3.38
CA ARG A 288 -15.56 -5.80 -3.63
C ARG A 288 -14.96 -6.39 -2.36
N ARG A 289 -14.34 -5.60 -1.48
CA ARG A 289 -13.81 -6.07 -0.20
C ARG A 289 -14.91 -6.54 0.75
N ILE A 290 -16.04 -5.84 0.81
CA ILE A 290 -17.20 -6.28 1.60
C ILE A 290 -17.75 -7.61 1.04
N LEU A 291 -17.87 -7.74 -0.28
CA LEU A 291 -18.36 -8.95 -0.94
C LEU A 291 -17.46 -10.18 -0.66
N ILE A 292 -16.14 -9.98 -0.73
CA ILE A 292 -15.17 -11.04 -0.40
C ILE A 292 -15.31 -11.44 1.06
N CYS A 293 -15.37 -10.49 1.99
CA CYS A 293 -15.52 -10.76 3.42
C CYS A 293 -16.84 -11.48 3.75
N ALA A 294 -17.93 -11.14 3.04
CA ALA A 294 -19.21 -11.84 3.16
C ALA A 294 -19.10 -13.31 2.76
N SER A 295 -18.24 -13.66 1.81
CA SER A 295 -18.03 -15.03 1.35
C SER A 295 -16.99 -15.79 2.17
N GLU A 296 -15.85 -15.12 2.47
CA GLU A 296 -14.69 -15.70 3.14
C GLU A 296 -14.92 -15.87 4.64
N ASP A 297 -15.42 -14.82 5.32
CA ASP A 297 -15.48 -14.78 6.79
C ASP A 297 -16.88 -15.08 7.35
N VAL A 298 -17.94 -14.75 6.63
CA VAL A 298 -19.33 -15.06 7.03
C VAL A 298 -19.78 -16.38 6.42
N GLY A 299 -19.56 -16.57 5.12
CA GLY A 299 -19.82 -17.80 4.40
C GLY A 299 -21.22 -18.37 4.66
N MET A 300 -21.26 -19.64 4.96
CA MET A 300 -22.52 -20.37 5.19
C MET A 300 -23.12 -20.15 6.58
N ALA A 301 -22.46 -19.44 7.49
CA ALA A 301 -23.05 -19.07 8.78
C ALA A 301 -24.21 -18.07 8.60
N ASN A 302 -24.15 -17.19 7.60
CA ASN A 302 -25.27 -16.36 7.13
C ASN A 302 -25.27 -16.27 5.60
N PRO A 303 -25.94 -17.18 4.88
CA PRO A 303 -25.98 -17.20 3.41
C PRO A 303 -26.57 -15.92 2.79
N SER A 304 -27.31 -15.11 3.55
CA SER A 304 -27.87 -13.84 3.04
C SER A 304 -26.84 -12.70 2.98
N ALA A 305 -25.72 -12.81 3.68
CA ALA A 305 -24.72 -11.74 3.74
C ALA A 305 -24.13 -11.42 2.36
N ILE A 306 -23.84 -12.44 1.55
CA ILE A 306 -23.34 -12.25 0.18
C ILE A 306 -24.39 -11.56 -0.72
N THR A 307 -25.68 -11.87 -0.52
CA THR A 307 -26.77 -11.22 -1.29
C THR A 307 -26.87 -9.74 -0.97
N VAL A 308 -26.77 -9.37 0.31
CA VAL A 308 -26.76 -7.97 0.74
C VAL A 308 -25.52 -7.25 0.21
N ALA A 309 -24.34 -7.87 0.30
CA ALA A 309 -23.11 -7.29 -0.21
C ALA A 309 -23.17 -7.08 -1.74
N MET A 310 -23.73 -8.04 -2.48
CA MET A 310 -23.90 -7.92 -3.92
C MET A 310 -24.94 -6.88 -4.32
N ALA A 311 -26.05 -6.78 -3.59
CA ALA A 311 -27.04 -5.73 -3.81
C ALA A 311 -26.44 -4.34 -3.56
N ALA A 312 -25.62 -4.18 -2.52
CA ALA A 312 -24.89 -2.94 -2.27
C ALA A 312 -23.90 -2.63 -3.40
N TYR A 313 -23.12 -3.63 -3.87
CA TYR A 313 -22.21 -3.49 -5.01
C TYR A 313 -22.93 -2.97 -6.27
N GLN A 314 -24.06 -3.57 -6.61
CA GLN A 314 -24.87 -3.12 -7.75
C GLN A 314 -25.49 -1.73 -7.51
N GLY A 315 -25.96 -1.48 -6.29
CA GLY A 315 -26.58 -0.22 -5.91
C GLY A 315 -25.64 0.98 -6.00
N ILE A 316 -24.39 0.84 -5.58
CA ILE A 316 -23.41 1.94 -5.66
C ILE A 316 -23.14 2.37 -7.10
N MET A 317 -23.18 1.44 -8.05
CA MET A 317 -23.02 1.73 -9.48
C MET A 317 -24.21 2.52 -10.05
N ALA A 318 -25.39 2.36 -9.45
CA ALA A 318 -26.60 3.04 -9.88
C ALA A 318 -26.73 4.46 -9.29
N VAL A 319 -26.30 4.65 -8.03
CA VAL A 319 -26.54 5.94 -7.33
C VAL A 319 -25.29 6.82 -7.28
N GLY A 320 -24.08 6.27 -7.23
CA GLY A 320 -22.84 7.02 -7.09
C GLY A 320 -22.70 7.74 -5.74
N MET A 321 -21.62 8.55 -5.62
CA MET A 321 -21.43 9.40 -4.43
C MET A 321 -22.30 10.67 -4.55
N PRO A 322 -22.78 11.21 -3.42
CA PRO A 322 -22.44 10.86 -2.03
C PRO A 322 -23.31 9.73 -1.41
N GLU A 323 -24.35 9.26 -2.06
CA GLU A 323 -25.34 8.30 -1.50
C GLU A 323 -24.77 6.88 -1.39
N ALA A 324 -23.79 6.50 -2.22
CA ALA A 324 -23.12 5.20 -2.20
C ALA A 324 -22.57 4.84 -0.81
N ARG A 325 -22.14 5.84 -0.01
CA ARG A 325 -21.65 5.62 1.37
C ARG A 325 -22.67 4.93 2.27
N ILE A 326 -23.96 5.15 2.04
CA ILE A 326 -25.05 4.57 2.84
C ILE A 326 -25.15 3.07 2.57
N LEU A 327 -25.12 2.68 1.30
CA LEU A 327 -25.17 1.28 0.87
C LEU A 327 -23.93 0.50 1.34
N LEU A 328 -22.76 1.10 1.21
CA LEU A 328 -21.50 0.51 1.70
C LEU A 328 -21.53 0.30 3.22
N SER A 329 -22.00 1.31 3.98
CA SER A 329 -22.11 1.21 5.44
C SER A 329 -23.09 0.12 5.85
N GLN A 330 -24.29 0.04 5.22
CA GLN A 330 -25.27 -1.00 5.48
C GLN A 330 -24.68 -2.40 5.25
N ALA A 331 -24.00 -2.61 4.12
CA ALA A 331 -23.40 -3.90 3.81
C ALA A 331 -22.26 -4.28 4.78
N ALA A 332 -21.39 -3.31 5.11
CA ALA A 332 -20.31 -3.52 6.08
C ALA A 332 -20.84 -3.90 7.47
N ILE A 333 -21.92 -3.26 7.94
CA ILE A 333 -22.57 -3.58 9.21
C ILE A 333 -23.16 -4.99 9.18
N VAL A 334 -23.87 -5.37 8.10
CA VAL A 334 -24.42 -6.73 7.96
C VAL A 334 -23.32 -7.77 8.02
N VAL A 335 -22.21 -7.56 7.33
CA VAL A 335 -21.05 -8.47 7.35
C VAL A 335 -20.42 -8.51 8.75
N ALA A 336 -20.20 -7.36 9.37
CA ALA A 336 -19.60 -7.28 10.71
C ALA A 336 -20.46 -7.96 11.77
N THR A 337 -21.79 -7.80 11.72
CA THR A 337 -22.72 -8.34 12.73
C THR A 337 -23.20 -9.77 12.45
N SER A 338 -22.84 -10.35 11.29
CA SER A 338 -23.17 -11.74 10.96
C SER A 338 -22.33 -12.73 11.76
N PRO A 339 -22.86 -13.93 12.09
CA PRO A 339 -22.03 -15.02 12.58
C PRO A 339 -20.91 -15.34 11.57
N LYS A 340 -19.76 -15.78 12.06
CA LYS A 340 -18.56 -16.00 11.23
C LYS A 340 -18.34 -17.48 10.99
N SER A 341 -18.06 -17.83 9.72
CA SER A 341 -17.54 -19.14 9.34
C SER A 341 -16.76 -19.04 8.04
N ASN A 342 -15.55 -19.54 8.05
CA ASN A 342 -14.70 -19.67 6.87
C ASN A 342 -14.66 -21.12 6.34
N SER A 343 -15.60 -21.96 6.74
CA SER A 343 -15.66 -23.39 6.36
C SER A 343 -15.68 -23.61 4.85
N ALA A 344 -16.41 -22.77 4.10
CA ALA A 344 -16.48 -22.84 2.65
C ALA A 344 -15.13 -22.48 1.99
N TYR A 345 -14.45 -21.46 2.51
CA TYR A 345 -13.11 -21.07 2.07
C TYR A 345 -12.09 -22.18 2.34
N LEU A 346 -12.06 -22.71 3.56
CA LEU A 346 -11.17 -23.82 3.91
C LEU A 346 -11.45 -25.10 3.11
N ALA A 347 -12.72 -25.34 2.75
CA ALA A 347 -13.10 -26.50 1.95
C ALA A 347 -12.49 -26.47 0.55
N ILE A 348 -12.58 -25.34 -0.15
CA ILE A 348 -12.01 -25.21 -1.50
C ILE A 348 -10.48 -25.21 -1.47
N ASP A 349 -9.86 -24.54 -0.49
CA ASP A 349 -8.40 -24.53 -0.36
C ASP A 349 -7.83 -25.93 -0.10
N LYS A 350 -8.48 -26.69 0.78
CA LYS A 350 -8.11 -28.08 1.05
C LYS A 350 -8.25 -28.95 -0.20
N ALA A 351 -9.35 -28.77 -0.95
CA ALA A 351 -9.58 -29.53 -2.18
C ALA A 351 -8.55 -29.19 -3.26
N LEU A 352 -8.23 -27.90 -3.45
CA LEU A 352 -7.19 -27.46 -4.39
C LEU A 352 -5.82 -28.05 -4.02
N LYS A 353 -5.45 -27.98 -2.75
CA LYS A 353 -4.21 -28.58 -2.27
C LYS A 353 -4.12 -30.07 -2.55
N ASP A 354 -5.21 -30.81 -2.31
CA ASP A 354 -5.25 -32.25 -2.59
C ASP A 354 -5.10 -32.56 -4.09
N VAL A 355 -5.70 -31.73 -4.95
CA VAL A 355 -5.56 -31.85 -6.42
C VAL A 355 -4.14 -31.56 -6.89
N GLU A 356 -3.43 -30.62 -6.25
CA GLU A 356 -2.06 -30.25 -6.59
C GLU A 356 -1.02 -31.26 -6.08
N GLU A 357 -1.23 -31.80 -4.86
CA GLU A 357 -0.21 -32.57 -4.15
C GLU A 357 -0.42 -34.10 -4.21
N LYS A 358 -1.65 -34.55 -4.50
CA LYS A 358 -2.02 -35.97 -4.45
C LYS A 358 -2.40 -36.53 -5.81
N ARG A 359 -2.25 -37.84 -5.95
CA ARG A 359 -2.89 -38.57 -7.03
C ARG A 359 -4.38 -38.74 -6.70
N THR A 360 -5.25 -37.97 -7.37
CA THR A 360 -6.68 -37.91 -7.06
C THR A 360 -7.54 -38.95 -7.76
N GLY A 361 -6.94 -39.76 -8.66
CA GLY A 361 -7.63 -40.78 -9.42
C GLY A 361 -8.57 -40.25 -10.50
N ASP A 362 -9.25 -41.16 -11.14
CA ASP A 362 -10.21 -40.88 -12.22
C ASP A 362 -11.63 -40.68 -11.67
N VAL A 363 -12.46 -39.94 -12.41
CA VAL A 363 -13.90 -39.86 -12.10
C VAL A 363 -14.54 -41.25 -12.15
N PRO A 364 -15.30 -41.68 -11.13
CA PRO A 364 -15.99 -42.96 -11.11
C PRO A 364 -16.79 -43.19 -12.38
N MET A 365 -16.75 -44.46 -12.92
CA MET A 365 -17.34 -44.78 -14.21
C MET A 365 -18.84 -44.47 -14.31
N HIS A 366 -19.60 -44.74 -13.21
CA HIS A 366 -21.04 -44.46 -13.16
C HIS A 366 -21.38 -42.96 -13.19
N LEU A 367 -20.45 -42.05 -12.86
CA LEU A 367 -20.65 -40.61 -12.93
C LEU A 367 -20.25 -40.02 -14.30
N ARG A 368 -19.59 -40.80 -15.18
CA ARG A 368 -19.16 -40.33 -16.50
C ARG A 368 -20.34 -40.35 -17.47
N ASN A 369 -20.49 -39.29 -18.26
CA ASN A 369 -21.52 -39.21 -19.29
C ASN A 369 -21.21 -40.18 -20.46
N ALA A 370 -22.24 -40.81 -21.01
CA ALA A 370 -22.15 -41.68 -22.21
C ALA A 370 -22.91 -41.07 -23.41
N PRO A 371 -22.40 -39.96 -24.02
CA PRO A 371 -23.15 -39.30 -25.08
C PRO A 371 -23.20 -40.03 -26.42
N ALA A 372 -22.35 -41.04 -26.63
CA ALA A 372 -22.30 -41.84 -27.84
C ALA A 372 -22.69 -43.31 -27.62
N LYS A 373 -23.36 -43.94 -28.64
CA LYS A 373 -23.60 -45.35 -28.63
C LYS A 373 -22.27 -46.12 -28.50
N GLY A 374 -22.19 -47.08 -27.60
CA GLY A 374 -20.98 -47.85 -27.32
C GLY A 374 -20.20 -47.38 -26.08
N MET A 375 -20.39 -46.14 -25.63
CA MET A 375 -19.75 -45.70 -24.35
C MET A 375 -20.36 -46.40 -23.12
N GLN A 376 -21.67 -46.71 -23.18
CA GLN A 376 -22.32 -47.54 -22.14
C GLN A 376 -21.76 -48.97 -22.12
N ASP A 377 -21.41 -49.53 -23.32
CA ASP A 377 -20.78 -50.87 -23.40
C ASP A 377 -19.36 -50.85 -22.75
N LEU A 378 -18.73 -49.69 -22.67
CA LEU A 378 -17.48 -49.49 -21.97
C LEU A 378 -17.65 -49.14 -20.48
N GLY A 379 -18.90 -49.17 -19.97
CA GLY A 379 -19.21 -48.95 -18.52
C GLY A 379 -19.51 -47.51 -18.17
N TYR A 380 -19.51 -46.57 -19.09
CA TYR A 380 -19.80 -45.15 -18.80
C TYR A 380 -21.27 -44.98 -18.39
N GLY A 381 -21.51 -44.34 -17.24
CA GLY A 381 -22.85 -44.07 -16.70
C GLY A 381 -23.61 -45.30 -16.21
N VAL A 382 -23.02 -46.49 -16.32
CA VAL A 382 -23.69 -47.73 -15.88
C VAL A 382 -23.75 -47.77 -14.36
N GLY A 383 -24.95 -47.98 -13.81
CA GLY A 383 -25.18 -48.06 -12.39
C GLY A 383 -25.36 -46.69 -11.71
N TYR A 384 -25.39 -45.60 -12.46
CA TYR A 384 -25.74 -44.30 -11.88
C TYR A 384 -27.15 -44.28 -11.33
N LYS A 385 -27.28 -43.86 -10.08
CA LYS A 385 -28.56 -43.70 -9.40
C LYS A 385 -28.99 -42.25 -9.45
N TYR A 386 -30.10 -41.98 -10.15
CA TYR A 386 -30.61 -40.61 -10.27
C TYR A 386 -31.34 -40.22 -8.96
N ALA A 387 -30.80 -39.25 -8.23
CA ALA A 387 -31.26 -38.91 -6.87
C ALA A 387 -32.74 -38.54 -6.80
N HIS A 388 -33.33 -37.94 -7.86
CA HIS A 388 -34.75 -37.60 -7.88
C HIS A 388 -35.71 -38.77 -7.91
N ASP A 389 -35.23 -39.98 -8.19
CA ASP A 389 -36.03 -41.22 -8.18
C ASP A 389 -36.11 -41.83 -6.78
N TYR A 390 -35.42 -41.22 -5.79
CA TYR A 390 -35.34 -41.73 -4.43
C TYR A 390 -36.02 -40.79 -3.44
N GLU A 391 -36.49 -41.34 -2.32
CA GLU A 391 -37.14 -40.57 -1.26
C GLU A 391 -36.21 -39.50 -0.69
N GLY A 392 -36.75 -38.29 -0.57
CA GLY A 392 -35.98 -37.12 -0.11
C GLY A 392 -34.86 -36.67 -1.08
N HIS A 393 -34.82 -37.22 -2.31
CA HIS A 393 -33.80 -36.94 -3.33
C HIS A 393 -32.38 -37.22 -2.85
N ILE A 394 -32.22 -38.23 -1.99
CA ILE A 394 -30.94 -38.68 -1.43
C ILE A 394 -30.71 -40.11 -1.84
N VAL A 395 -29.51 -40.41 -2.31
CA VAL A 395 -29.14 -41.78 -2.67
C VAL A 395 -27.72 -42.06 -2.17
N ASP A 396 -27.55 -43.31 -1.71
CA ASP A 396 -26.23 -43.82 -1.33
C ASP A 396 -25.49 -44.31 -2.59
N GLN A 397 -24.53 -43.50 -3.03
CA GLN A 397 -23.56 -43.83 -4.09
C GLN A 397 -22.26 -43.04 -3.89
N GLN A 398 -21.19 -43.59 -4.43
CA GLN A 398 -19.88 -42.93 -4.37
C GLN A 398 -19.81 -41.78 -5.37
N TYR A 399 -19.41 -40.61 -4.90
CA TYR A 399 -19.21 -39.40 -5.74
C TYR A 399 -17.72 -39.02 -5.92
N LEU A 400 -16.87 -39.34 -4.96
CA LEU A 400 -15.43 -39.07 -5.06
C LEU A 400 -14.72 -40.24 -5.78
N PRO A 401 -13.58 -39.94 -6.45
CA PRO A 401 -12.67 -40.98 -6.93
C PRO A 401 -12.26 -41.98 -5.83
N ASP A 402 -11.86 -43.17 -6.22
CA ASP A 402 -11.51 -44.25 -5.26
C ASP A 402 -10.41 -43.81 -4.29
N GLU A 403 -9.40 -43.07 -4.78
CA GLU A 403 -8.29 -42.57 -3.99
C GLU A 403 -8.70 -41.48 -2.97
N MET A 404 -9.86 -40.87 -3.18
CA MET A 404 -10.37 -39.75 -2.38
C MET A 404 -11.58 -40.16 -1.50
N VAL A 405 -12.00 -41.42 -1.52
CA VAL A 405 -13.11 -41.91 -0.68
C VAL A 405 -12.81 -41.66 0.79
N GLY A 406 -13.78 -41.12 1.51
CA GLY A 406 -13.66 -40.82 2.93
C GLY A 406 -13.05 -39.43 3.22
N THR A 407 -12.58 -38.71 2.20
CA THR A 407 -12.10 -37.30 2.40
C THR A 407 -13.27 -36.38 2.70
N VAL A 408 -13.10 -35.55 3.73
CA VAL A 408 -14.05 -34.50 4.12
C VAL A 408 -13.43 -33.15 3.83
N TYR A 409 -14.02 -32.38 2.92
CA TYR A 409 -13.62 -31.04 2.59
C TYR A 409 -14.44 -30.01 3.35
N TYR A 410 -15.76 -30.10 3.31
CA TYR A 410 -16.64 -29.18 3.98
C TYR A 410 -17.00 -29.69 5.39
N ASP A 411 -16.54 -28.92 6.39
CA ASP A 411 -16.77 -29.18 7.81
C ASP A 411 -17.47 -27.94 8.41
N PRO A 412 -18.83 -27.97 8.51
CA PRO A 412 -19.59 -26.82 8.98
C PRO A 412 -19.38 -26.57 10.46
N THR A 413 -19.34 -25.26 10.83
CA THR A 413 -19.31 -24.85 12.23
C THR A 413 -20.68 -25.04 12.91
N SER A 414 -20.74 -24.77 14.22
CA SER A 414 -22.01 -24.70 14.95
C SER A 414 -22.67 -23.34 14.97
N LEU A 415 -22.17 -22.38 14.15
CA LEU A 415 -22.59 -20.99 14.18
C LEU A 415 -23.63 -20.68 13.08
N GLY A 416 -24.62 -19.88 13.42
CA GLY A 416 -25.62 -19.40 12.49
C GLY A 416 -26.35 -20.51 11.72
N TYR A 417 -26.45 -20.35 10.39
CA TYR A 417 -27.15 -21.33 9.54
C TYR A 417 -26.39 -22.65 9.40
N GLU A 418 -25.08 -22.67 9.62
CA GLU A 418 -24.30 -23.92 9.54
C GLU A 418 -24.66 -24.95 10.59
N GLN A 419 -25.22 -24.53 11.72
CA GLN A 419 -25.80 -25.49 12.68
C GLN A 419 -26.84 -26.41 12.02
N LYS A 420 -27.73 -25.84 11.19
CA LYS A 420 -28.74 -26.65 10.47
C LYS A 420 -28.12 -27.55 9.42
N ILE A 421 -27.06 -27.07 8.74
CA ILE A 421 -26.31 -27.87 7.76
C ILE A 421 -25.61 -29.03 8.47
N ALA A 422 -24.95 -28.78 9.60
CA ALA A 422 -24.28 -29.80 10.39
C ALA A 422 -25.25 -30.89 10.84
N GLU A 423 -26.43 -30.52 11.35
CA GLU A 423 -27.49 -31.47 11.75
C GLU A 423 -27.97 -32.30 10.56
N TRP A 424 -28.17 -31.68 9.40
CA TRP A 424 -28.56 -32.38 8.17
C TRP A 424 -27.49 -33.37 7.70
N LEU A 425 -26.21 -32.93 7.65
CA LEU A 425 -25.08 -33.80 7.27
C LEU A 425 -24.91 -34.98 8.23
N LYS A 426 -25.10 -34.77 9.54
CA LYS A 426 -25.04 -35.86 10.54
C LYS A 426 -26.12 -36.92 10.31
N LYS A 427 -27.36 -36.49 10.03
CA LYS A 427 -28.46 -37.40 9.70
C LYS A 427 -28.17 -38.19 8.43
N ARG A 428 -27.60 -37.53 7.41
CA ARG A 428 -27.24 -38.19 6.14
C ARG A 428 -26.14 -39.22 6.28
N ARG A 429 -25.16 -39.02 7.16
CA ARG A 429 -24.03 -39.96 7.39
C ARG A 429 -24.42 -41.15 8.27
N GLN A 430 -25.57 -41.09 8.94
CA GLN A 430 -26.09 -42.18 9.80
C GLN A 430 -27.03 -43.12 9.07
N ASN A 431 -27.58 -42.70 7.93
CA ASN A 431 -28.39 -43.51 7.02
C ASN A 431 -27.53 -44.05 5.86
#